data_9d0f23f0f3b1a138ccde2ca687d7e859
#
_entry.id   9d0f23f0f3b1a138ccde2ca687d7e859
#
_cell.length_a   1.000
_cell.length_b   1.000
_cell.length_c   1.000
_cell.angle_alpha   90.00
_cell.angle_beta   90.00
_cell.angle_gamma   90.00
#
_symmetry.space_group_name_H-M   'P 1'
#
loop_
_entity.id
_entity.type
_entity.pdbx_description
1 polymer ?
#
loop_
_entity_poly.entity_id
_entity_poly.type
_entity_poly.pdbx_seq_one_letter_code
_entity_poly.pdbx_strand_id
1 'polypeptide(L)'
;YQDGKNPILNAVHCADQLAGKFIDNLRSSPAYLSTTLVVTSDHLALKNSATSMLEMGDRKNLFLIFDQDINPNKISKPGTVFDIAPTVLSVMGSHTKGLGFGRNLFFESSLIESDLSIESILESYKKDILSLWSFPQVNNNFEVVLKSKVINFGSRQTKLPILILLNDVFDIEEMRFDFFFSNPLINEVKSIKASKNLIWIDQCETILEFMKVDLVLDEIQYCSYMFRKSDGSYLINDLQKEILDHNAIDVFFYNR
;
A
#
# COMPACT_ATOMS: atom_id res chain seq x y z
N TYR A 1 3.28 31.90 1.83
CA TYR A 1 4.43 30.98 1.85
C TYR A 1 5.54 31.40 0.87
N GLN A 2 5.53 32.65 0.48
CA GLN A 2 6.49 33.20 -0.46
C GLN A 2 7.85 33.56 0.19
N ASP A 3 8.02 33.27 1.47
CA ASP A 3 9.22 33.58 2.25
C ASP A 3 10.39 32.59 2.03
N GLY A 4 10.17 31.52 1.26
CA GLY A 4 11.18 30.50 0.97
C GLY A 4 11.62 29.63 2.14
N LYS A 5 11.02 29.79 3.33
CA LYS A 5 11.50 29.12 4.57
C LYS A 5 11.05 27.68 4.70
N ASN A 6 9.93 27.30 4.10
CA ASN A 6 9.43 25.94 4.15
C ASN A 6 9.25 25.37 2.73
N PRO A 7 10.16 24.50 2.26
CA PRO A 7 10.15 23.99 0.89
C PRO A 7 8.85 23.27 0.52
N ILE A 8 8.26 22.52 1.46
CA ILE A 8 7.01 21.77 1.19
C ILE A 8 5.82 22.70 0.97
N LEU A 9 5.72 23.77 1.76
CA LEU A 9 4.64 24.76 1.60
C LEU A 9 4.79 25.55 0.30
N ASN A 10 6.02 25.84 -0.10
CA ASN A 10 6.28 26.50 -1.38
C ASN A 10 5.95 25.57 -2.56
N ALA A 11 6.28 24.28 -2.46
CA ALA A 11 5.95 23.29 -3.48
C ALA A 11 4.43 23.12 -3.62
N VAL A 12 3.71 22.99 -2.50
CA VAL A 12 2.24 22.92 -2.50
C VAL A 12 1.62 24.16 -3.11
N HIS A 13 2.09 25.35 -2.73
CA HIS A 13 1.58 26.60 -3.31
C HIS A 13 1.82 26.69 -4.83
N CYS A 14 2.99 26.28 -5.30
CA CYS A 14 3.28 26.24 -6.73
C CYS A 14 2.39 25.23 -7.46
N ALA A 15 2.23 24.03 -6.91
CA ALA A 15 1.38 22.99 -7.49
C ALA A 15 -0.10 23.44 -7.55
N ASP A 16 -0.60 24.10 -6.49
CA ASP A 16 -1.95 24.64 -6.43
C ASP A 16 -2.18 25.70 -7.52
N GLN A 17 -1.24 26.63 -7.71
CA GLN A 17 -1.32 27.61 -8.79
C GLN A 17 -1.31 26.98 -10.19
N LEU A 18 -0.49 25.94 -10.40
CA LEU A 18 -0.45 25.24 -11.68
C LEU A 18 -1.74 24.45 -11.93
N ALA A 19 -2.25 23.78 -10.91
CA ALA A 19 -3.53 23.08 -10.98
C ALA A 19 -4.69 24.05 -11.27
N GLY A 20 -4.75 25.20 -10.57
CA GLY A 20 -5.75 26.24 -10.82
C GLY A 20 -5.72 26.76 -12.26
N LYS A 21 -4.52 27.09 -12.78
CA LYS A 21 -4.36 27.50 -14.19
C LYS A 21 -4.81 26.44 -15.18
N PHE A 22 -4.49 25.17 -14.90
CA PHE A 22 -4.93 24.05 -15.74
C PHE A 22 -6.46 23.94 -15.75
N ILE A 23 -7.09 24.01 -14.59
CA ILE A 23 -8.55 23.95 -14.43
C ILE A 23 -9.20 25.11 -15.21
N ASP A 24 -8.71 26.34 -15.06
CA ASP A 24 -9.25 27.52 -15.74
C ASP A 24 -9.11 27.41 -17.27
N ASN A 25 -7.97 26.94 -17.75
CA ASN A 25 -7.72 26.70 -19.16
C ASN A 25 -8.67 25.65 -19.75
N LEU A 26 -8.86 24.54 -19.03
CA LEU A 26 -9.78 23.49 -19.45
C LEU A 26 -11.22 24.01 -19.49
N ARG A 27 -11.68 24.69 -18.44
CA ARG A 27 -13.03 25.26 -18.36
C ARG A 27 -13.32 26.30 -19.44
N SER A 28 -12.28 26.97 -19.92
CA SER A 28 -12.37 27.95 -21.01
C SER A 28 -12.28 27.31 -22.41
N SER A 29 -12.02 26.03 -22.49
CA SER A 29 -11.87 25.31 -23.77
C SER A 29 -13.18 24.62 -24.19
N PRO A 30 -13.41 24.43 -25.51
CA PRO A 30 -14.54 23.64 -26.00
C PRO A 30 -14.57 22.19 -25.47
N ALA A 31 -13.42 21.63 -25.11
CA ALA A 31 -13.32 20.27 -24.59
C ALA A 31 -14.05 20.10 -23.24
N TYR A 32 -14.22 21.19 -22.47
CA TYR A 32 -14.94 21.15 -21.20
C TYR A 32 -16.42 20.74 -21.35
N LEU A 33 -17.02 20.98 -22.53
CA LEU A 33 -18.41 20.59 -22.81
C LEU A 33 -18.66 19.08 -22.76
N SER A 34 -17.60 18.27 -22.86
CA SER A 34 -17.68 16.78 -22.84
C SER A 34 -16.70 16.17 -21.84
N THR A 35 -16.27 16.96 -20.84
CA THR A 35 -15.25 16.52 -19.89
C THR A 35 -15.71 16.71 -18.46
N THR A 36 -15.72 15.64 -17.70
CA THR A 36 -15.77 15.68 -16.24
C THR A 36 -14.36 15.66 -15.70
N LEU A 37 -13.93 16.71 -15.01
CA LEU A 37 -12.61 16.77 -14.38
C LEU A 37 -12.74 16.45 -12.89
N VAL A 38 -11.95 15.51 -12.43
CA VAL A 38 -11.88 15.12 -11.02
C VAL A 38 -10.49 15.44 -10.47
N VAL A 39 -10.45 16.16 -9.35
CA VAL A 39 -9.21 16.45 -8.62
C VAL A 39 -9.34 15.85 -7.23
N THR A 40 -8.47 14.93 -6.89
CA THR A 40 -8.53 14.22 -5.61
C THR A 40 -7.14 13.95 -5.04
N SER A 41 -7.05 13.88 -3.70
CA SER A 41 -5.89 13.30 -3.03
C SER A 41 -6.02 11.77 -3.01
N ASP A 42 -4.92 11.07 -3.16
CA ASP A 42 -4.80 9.63 -2.99
C ASP A 42 -4.78 9.24 -1.50
N HIS A 43 -4.12 10.04 -0.67
CA HIS A 43 -4.04 9.89 0.78
C HIS A 43 -3.72 11.22 1.47
N LEU A 44 -3.75 11.24 2.80
CA LEU A 44 -3.28 12.38 3.59
C LEU A 44 -1.76 12.55 3.43
N ALA A 45 -1.30 13.79 3.45
CA ALA A 45 0.14 14.09 3.37
C ALA A 45 0.91 13.32 4.44
N LEU A 46 1.97 12.63 4.03
CA LEU A 46 2.89 11.94 4.93
C LEU A 46 3.62 12.94 5.83
N LYS A 47 4.26 12.42 6.89
CA LYS A 47 5.02 13.25 7.83
C LYS A 47 6.11 14.04 7.09
N ASN A 48 6.09 15.36 7.27
CA ASN A 48 6.98 16.30 6.61
C ASN A 48 7.19 17.55 7.47
N SER A 49 7.92 18.55 6.96
CA SER A 49 8.21 19.80 7.70
C SER A 49 6.99 20.69 8.01
N ALA A 50 5.83 20.41 7.42
CA ALA A 50 4.57 21.10 7.70
C ALA A 50 3.64 20.30 8.63
N THR A 51 4.03 19.13 9.09
CA THR A 51 3.16 18.21 9.88
C THR A 51 2.55 18.90 11.08
N SER A 52 3.34 19.62 11.88
CA SER A 52 2.84 20.32 13.08
C SER A 52 1.76 21.35 12.77
N MET A 53 1.84 22.00 11.59
CA MET A 53 0.82 22.94 11.14
C MET A 53 -0.43 22.22 10.63
N LEU A 54 -0.26 21.09 9.93
CA LEU A 54 -1.37 20.28 9.43
C LEU A 54 -2.16 19.62 10.56
N GLU A 55 -1.51 19.30 11.67
CA GLU A 55 -2.14 18.68 12.85
C GLU A 55 -2.92 19.66 13.74
N MET A 56 -2.85 20.96 13.48
CA MET A 56 -3.68 21.96 14.17
C MET A 56 -5.14 21.97 13.75
N GLY A 57 -5.49 21.26 12.68
CA GLY A 57 -6.85 21.17 12.16
C GLY A 57 -7.23 19.76 11.73
N ASP A 58 -8.49 19.59 11.34
CA ASP A 58 -8.98 18.33 10.79
C ASP A 58 -8.34 18.07 9.42
N ARG A 59 -7.53 17.04 9.34
CA ARG A 59 -6.91 16.62 8.08
C ARG A 59 -7.92 15.87 7.22
N LYS A 60 -8.10 16.34 5.99
CA LYS A 60 -9.06 15.76 5.03
C LYS A 60 -8.41 15.63 3.67
N ASN A 61 -8.79 14.60 2.94
CA ASN A 61 -8.46 14.46 1.53
C ASN A 61 -9.27 15.46 0.69
N LEU A 62 -8.63 15.97 -0.35
CA LEU A 62 -9.31 16.80 -1.34
C LEU A 62 -10.15 15.92 -2.25
N PHE A 63 -11.36 16.36 -2.58
CA PHE A 63 -12.19 15.77 -3.61
C PHE A 63 -13.02 16.85 -4.27
N LEU A 64 -12.73 17.17 -5.52
CA LEU A 64 -13.43 18.17 -6.33
C LEU A 64 -13.86 17.53 -7.64
N ILE A 65 -15.06 17.88 -8.10
CA ILE A 65 -15.58 17.50 -9.42
C ILE A 65 -15.97 18.78 -10.16
N PHE A 66 -15.48 18.92 -11.37
CA PHE A 66 -15.83 19.98 -12.29
C PHE A 66 -16.51 19.37 -13.50
N ASP A 67 -17.74 19.77 -13.73
CA ASP A 67 -18.55 19.31 -14.85
C ASP A 67 -19.52 20.45 -15.22
N GLN A 68 -19.83 20.60 -16.51
CA GLN A 68 -20.69 21.68 -16.96
C GLN A 68 -22.15 21.53 -16.50
N ASP A 69 -22.60 20.29 -16.30
CA ASP A 69 -23.99 19.97 -15.99
C ASP A 69 -24.27 19.91 -14.48
N ILE A 70 -23.25 20.16 -13.64
CA ILE A 70 -23.36 20.17 -12.18
C ILE A 70 -23.45 21.59 -11.66
N ASN A 71 -24.48 21.87 -10.88
CA ASN A 71 -24.54 23.08 -10.09
C ASN A 71 -23.51 23.03 -8.95
N PRO A 72 -22.80 24.16 -8.69
CA PRO A 72 -21.86 24.24 -7.57
C PRO A 72 -22.54 23.84 -6.26
N ASN A 73 -21.99 22.83 -5.60
CA ASN A 73 -22.48 22.32 -4.33
C ASN A 73 -21.31 21.83 -3.47
N LYS A 74 -21.49 21.88 -2.16
CA LYS A 74 -20.57 21.32 -1.18
C LYS A 74 -21.25 20.20 -0.41
N ILE A 75 -20.71 18.99 -0.57
CA ILE A 75 -21.13 17.84 0.23
C ILE A 75 -20.37 17.90 1.56
N SER A 76 -21.11 18.09 2.67
CA SER A 76 -20.54 18.24 4.02
C SER A 76 -20.54 16.95 4.83
N LYS A 77 -21.21 15.89 4.36
CA LYS A 77 -21.21 14.60 5.05
C LYS A 77 -19.83 13.93 4.94
N PRO A 78 -19.42 13.15 5.95
CA PRO A 78 -18.16 12.43 5.90
C PRO A 78 -18.18 11.38 4.78
N GLY A 79 -17.01 11.14 4.20
CA GLY A 79 -16.81 10.16 3.15
C GLY A 79 -15.42 9.57 3.21
N THR A 80 -15.21 8.51 2.46
CA THR A 80 -13.93 7.81 2.31
C THR A 80 -13.44 7.88 0.87
N VAL A 81 -12.20 7.49 0.63
CA VAL A 81 -11.66 7.36 -0.73
C VAL A 81 -12.43 6.34 -1.57
N PHE A 82 -13.09 5.37 -0.96
CA PHE A 82 -13.94 4.40 -1.67
C PHE A 82 -15.15 5.05 -2.33
N ASP A 83 -15.65 6.15 -1.76
CA ASP A 83 -16.86 6.85 -2.21
C ASP A 83 -16.61 7.71 -3.45
N ILE A 84 -15.35 7.96 -3.81
CA ILE A 84 -14.95 8.78 -4.96
C ILE A 84 -15.52 8.18 -6.25
N ALA A 85 -15.19 6.91 -6.52
CA ALA A 85 -15.57 6.27 -7.79
C ALA A 85 -17.10 6.21 -8.03
N PRO A 86 -17.94 5.72 -7.11
CA PRO A 86 -19.38 5.70 -7.34
C PRO A 86 -20.00 7.12 -7.44
N THR A 87 -19.41 8.11 -6.76
CA THR A 87 -19.86 9.51 -6.85
C THR A 87 -19.52 10.10 -8.22
N VAL A 88 -18.32 9.86 -8.74
CA VAL A 88 -17.91 10.29 -10.09
C VAL A 88 -18.76 9.60 -11.16
N LEU A 89 -18.97 8.30 -11.06
CA LEU A 89 -19.83 7.56 -11.99
C LEU A 89 -21.24 8.13 -12.06
N SER A 90 -21.77 8.60 -10.93
CA SER A 90 -23.08 9.26 -10.91
C SER A 90 -23.09 10.55 -11.73
N VAL A 91 -22.03 11.35 -11.66
CA VAL A 91 -21.87 12.57 -12.49
C VAL A 91 -21.83 12.20 -13.97
N MET A 92 -21.17 11.10 -14.31
CA MET A 92 -21.09 10.58 -15.68
C MET A 92 -22.38 9.89 -16.17
N GLY A 93 -23.49 10.02 -15.43
CA GLY A 93 -24.79 9.48 -15.79
C GLY A 93 -25.08 8.05 -15.36
N SER A 94 -24.21 7.43 -14.56
CA SER A 94 -24.51 6.12 -13.96
C SER A 94 -25.44 6.26 -12.76
N HIS A 95 -26.45 5.42 -12.69
CA HIS A 95 -27.40 5.38 -11.56
C HIS A 95 -26.93 4.47 -10.41
N THR A 96 -25.63 4.26 -10.26
CA THR A 96 -25.12 3.41 -9.19
C THR A 96 -25.27 4.07 -7.82
N LYS A 97 -25.72 3.29 -6.83
CA LYS A 97 -25.76 3.71 -5.43
C LYS A 97 -24.43 3.48 -4.72
N GLY A 98 -23.63 2.56 -5.23
CA GLY A 98 -22.32 2.24 -4.67
C GLY A 98 -21.50 1.35 -5.59
N LEU A 99 -20.21 1.21 -5.26
CA LEU A 99 -19.26 0.34 -5.93
C LEU A 99 -18.31 -0.26 -4.86
N GLY A 100 -18.37 -1.57 -4.65
CA GLY A 100 -17.62 -2.21 -3.57
C GLY A 100 -17.97 -1.61 -2.20
N PHE A 101 -16.98 -1.12 -1.49
CA PHE A 101 -17.16 -0.44 -0.21
C PHE A 101 -17.65 1.01 -0.34
N GLY A 102 -17.51 1.62 -1.52
CA GLY A 102 -17.87 3.00 -1.74
C GLY A 102 -19.36 3.22 -1.94
N ARG A 103 -19.84 4.39 -1.58
CA ARG A 103 -21.22 4.87 -1.74
C ARG A 103 -21.25 6.17 -2.51
N ASN A 104 -22.29 6.37 -3.26
CA ASN A 104 -22.53 7.61 -3.99
C ASN A 104 -22.91 8.72 -2.99
N LEU A 105 -22.00 9.64 -2.74
CA LEU A 105 -22.17 10.71 -1.74
C LEU A 105 -23.28 11.72 -2.07
N PHE A 106 -23.80 11.75 -3.28
CA PHE A 106 -24.96 12.59 -3.58
C PHE A 106 -26.24 12.06 -2.91
N PHE A 107 -26.40 10.75 -2.82
CA PHE A 107 -27.67 10.14 -2.42
C PHE A 107 -27.54 9.22 -1.20
N GLU A 108 -26.38 8.61 -0.98
CA GLU A 108 -26.17 7.60 0.05
C GLU A 108 -25.28 8.13 1.18
N SER A 109 -25.38 7.53 2.35
CA SER A 109 -24.41 7.71 3.43
C SER A 109 -23.19 6.83 3.20
N SER A 110 -22.00 7.36 3.50
CA SER A 110 -20.77 6.58 3.49
C SER A 110 -20.76 5.50 4.56
N LEU A 111 -19.97 4.43 4.37
CA LEU A 111 -19.79 3.41 5.39
C LEU A 111 -19.23 3.96 6.71
N ILE A 112 -18.50 5.09 6.68
CA ILE A 112 -18.01 5.75 7.89
C ILE A 112 -19.14 6.29 8.79
N GLU A 113 -20.33 6.51 8.23
CA GLU A 113 -21.53 6.92 8.95
C GLU A 113 -22.37 5.73 9.44
N SER A 114 -21.96 4.49 9.10
CA SER A 114 -22.67 3.30 9.55
C SER A 114 -22.24 2.90 10.96
N ASP A 115 -23.11 2.17 11.67
CA ASP A 115 -22.79 1.59 12.98
C ASP A 115 -21.79 0.43 12.89
N LEU A 116 -21.43 0.01 11.69
CA LEU A 116 -20.46 -1.06 11.45
C LEU A 116 -19.04 -0.50 11.53
N SER A 117 -18.18 -1.18 12.27
CA SER A 117 -16.75 -0.85 12.28
C SER A 117 -16.15 -1.11 10.89
N ILE A 118 -15.60 -0.06 10.27
CA ILE A 118 -14.89 -0.16 8.99
C ILE A 118 -13.73 -1.15 9.11
N GLU A 119 -13.03 -1.15 10.24
CA GLU A 119 -11.92 -2.07 10.51
C GLU A 119 -12.38 -3.52 10.43
N SER A 120 -13.53 -3.83 11.04
CA SER A 120 -14.09 -5.19 10.99
C SER A 120 -14.51 -5.60 9.58
N ILE A 121 -15.06 -4.66 8.81
CA ILE A 121 -15.41 -4.90 7.40
C ILE A 121 -14.15 -5.17 6.59
N LEU A 122 -13.15 -4.31 6.69
CA LEU A 122 -11.89 -4.44 5.96
C LEU A 122 -11.15 -5.73 6.34
N GLU A 123 -11.15 -6.11 7.61
CA GLU A 123 -10.53 -7.37 8.05
C GLU A 123 -11.26 -8.59 7.48
N SER A 124 -12.60 -8.59 7.44
CA SER A 124 -13.38 -9.69 6.85
C SER A 124 -13.17 -9.86 5.35
N TYR A 125 -12.84 -8.78 4.63
CA TYR A 125 -12.55 -8.79 3.19
C TYR A 125 -11.07 -8.68 2.85
N LYS A 126 -10.19 -8.74 3.84
CA LYS A 126 -8.74 -8.54 3.67
C LYS A 126 -8.14 -9.41 2.58
N LYS A 127 -8.52 -10.70 2.54
CA LYS A 127 -8.03 -11.63 1.52
C LYS A 127 -8.43 -11.20 0.11
N ASP A 128 -9.67 -10.78 -0.07
CA ASP A 128 -10.18 -10.33 -1.37
C ASP A 128 -9.54 -9.00 -1.80
N ILE A 129 -9.40 -8.05 -0.86
CA ILE A 129 -8.74 -6.77 -1.10
C ILE A 129 -7.27 -7.00 -1.53
N LEU A 130 -6.54 -7.83 -0.81
CA LEU A 130 -5.15 -8.16 -1.14
C LEU A 130 -5.04 -8.86 -2.50
N SER A 131 -6.03 -9.67 -2.89
CA SER A 131 -6.06 -10.29 -4.22
C SER A 131 -6.18 -9.28 -5.36
N LEU A 132 -6.88 -8.14 -5.13
CA LEU A 132 -7.01 -7.06 -6.11
C LEU A 132 -5.69 -6.35 -6.40
N TRP A 133 -4.78 -6.31 -5.46
CA TRP A 133 -3.43 -5.75 -5.65
C TRP A 133 -2.58 -6.65 -6.54
N SER A 134 -3.16 -7.78 -6.95
CA SER A 134 -2.46 -8.77 -7.78
C SER A 134 -1.12 -9.18 -7.18
N PHE A 135 -1.01 -9.17 -5.86
CA PHE A 135 0.07 -9.89 -5.21
C PHE A 135 0.01 -11.33 -5.71
N PRO A 136 1.13 -11.91 -6.11
CA PRO A 136 1.13 -13.28 -6.56
C PRO A 136 0.48 -14.13 -5.48
N GLN A 137 -0.62 -14.81 -5.81
CA GLN A 137 -0.99 -15.95 -5.02
C GLN A 137 0.15 -16.93 -5.19
N VAL A 138 0.75 -17.34 -4.10
CA VAL A 138 1.73 -18.40 -4.13
C VAL A 138 0.96 -19.67 -4.44
N ASN A 139 0.92 -19.97 -5.71
CA ASN A 139 0.50 -21.26 -6.19
C ASN A 139 1.72 -22.19 -6.13
N ASN A 140 1.54 -23.45 -6.47
CA ASN A 140 2.55 -24.53 -6.42
C ASN A 140 3.83 -24.28 -7.22
N ASN A 141 4.05 -23.08 -7.75
CA ASN A 141 5.21 -22.65 -8.52
C ASN A 141 5.92 -21.44 -7.89
N PHE A 142 5.95 -21.37 -6.55
CA PHE A 142 6.71 -20.36 -5.85
C PHE A 142 8.20 -20.58 -6.13
N GLU A 143 8.77 -19.69 -6.91
CA GLU A 143 10.19 -19.66 -7.21
C GLU A 143 10.71 -18.24 -6.96
N VAL A 144 11.66 -18.11 -6.05
CA VAL A 144 12.38 -16.87 -5.79
C VAL A 144 13.68 -16.92 -6.57
N VAL A 145 13.69 -16.27 -7.72
CA VAL A 145 14.91 -16.11 -8.51
C VAL A 145 15.44 -14.69 -8.33
N LEU A 146 16.64 -14.60 -7.79
CA LEU A 146 17.32 -13.33 -7.62
C LEU A 146 17.99 -12.91 -8.93
N LYS A 147 17.42 -11.89 -9.60
CA LYS A 147 18.12 -11.17 -10.68
C LYS A 147 18.11 -9.69 -10.36
N SER A 148 19.29 -9.11 -10.15
CA SER A 148 19.47 -7.66 -10.01
C SER A 148 18.58 -7.00 -8.94
N LYS A 149 18.53 -7.54 -7.73
CA LYS A 149 17.73 -7.05 -6.59
C LYS A 149 16.21 -7.16 -6.78
N VAL A 150 15.77 -8.02 -7.66
CA VAL A 150 14.35 -8.26 -7.95
C VAL A 150 14.05 -9.74 -7.73
N ILE A 151 12.96 -10.01 -7.05
CA ILE A 151 12.40 -11.36 -6.91
C ILE A 151 11.36 -11.58 -7.98
N ASN A 152 11.41 -12.72 -8.63
CA ASN A 152 10.35 -13.19 -9.50
C ASN A 152 9.40 -14.09 -8.70
N PHE A 153 8.13 -13.71 -8.64
CA PHE A 153 7.04 -14.55 -8.17
C PHE A 153 6.23 -14.98 -9.40
N GLY A 154 6.55 -16.14 -9.96
CA GLY A 154 5.97 -16.57 -11.21
C GLY A 154 6.27 -15.57 -12.35
N SER A 155 5.24 -14.97 -12.95
CA SER A 155 5.39 -13.96 -14.01
C SER A 155 5.61 -12.53 -13.52
N ARG A 156 5.64 -12.28 -12.22
CA ARG A 156 5.74 -10.93 -11.64
C ARG A 156 7.05 -10.72 -10.92
N GLN A 157 7.45 -9.45 -10.90
CA GLN A 157 8.67 -9.01 -10.23
C GLN A 157 8.33 -8.09 -9.07
N THR A 158 9.01 -8.26 -7.95
CA THR A 158 8.97 -7.33 -6.82
C THR A 158 10.37 -6.96 -6.36
N LYS A 159 10.48 -5.83 -5.68
CA LYS A 159 11.75 -5.36 -5.11
C LYS A 159 11.95 -5.95 -3.71
N LEU A 160 13.20 -6.05 -3.32
CA LEU A 160 13.61 -6.37 -1.96
C LEU A 160 13.79 -5.09 -1.13
N PRO A 161 13.68 -5.16 0.20
CA PRO A 161 13.34 -6.34 1.00
C PRO A 161 11.84 -6.68 1.03
N ILE A 162 11.50 -7.93 1.42
CA ILE A 162 10.11 -8.38 1.58
C ILE A 162 9.96 -9.28 2.80
N LEU A 163 8.86 -9.13 3.52
CA LEU A 163 8.43 -10.00 4.61
C LEU A 163 7.10 -10.66 4.22
N ILE A 164 7.08 -11.98 4.23
CA ILE A 164 5.92 -12.81 3.92
C ILE A 164 5.45 -13.47 5.20
N LEU A 165 4.22 -13.21 5.61
CA LEU A 165 3.59 -13.85 6.76
C LEU A 165 2.75 -15.02 6.29
N LEU A 166 2.89 -16.14 7.00
CA LEU A 166 2.17 -17.37 6.69
C LEU A 166 1.18 -17.68 7.82
N ASN A 167 0.02 -18.22 7.45
CA ASN A 167 -0.94 -18.78 8.40
C ASN A 167 -0.47 -20.15 8.96
N ASP A 168 -1.32 -20.81 9.75
CA ASP A 168 -0.98 -22.08 10.39
C ASP A 168 -0.95 -23.28 9.43
N VAL A 169 -1.48 -23.13 8.24
CA VAL A 169 -1.37 -24.10 7.13
C VAL A 169 -0.36 -23.67 6.07
N PHE A 170 0.47 -22.68 6.42
CA PHE A 170 1.58 -22.13 5.63
C PHE A 170 1.17 -21.47 4.31
N ASP A 171 -0.10 -21.13 4.13
CA ASP A 171 -0.53 -20.23 3.05
C ASP A 171 -0.10 -18.80 3.37
N ILE A 172 0.14 -18.01 2.33
CA ILE A 172 0.44 -16.59 2.49
C ILE A 172 -0.78 -15.85 3.03
N GLU A 173 -0.60 -15.24 4.19
CA GLU A 173 -1.59 -14.38 4.86
C GLU A 173 -1.37 -12.91 4.50
N GLU A 174 -0.13 -12.46 4.47
CA GLU A 174 0.24 -11.05 4.25
C GLU A 174 1.65 -10.93 3.66
N MET A 175 1.85 -9.91 2.84
CA MET A 175 3.17 -9.48 2.37
C MET A 175 3.43 -8.04 2.78
N ARG A 176 4.62 -7.74 3.30
CA ARG A 176 5.05 -6.41 3.70
C ARG A 176 6.34 -6.04 2.99
N PHE A 177 6.41 -4.78 2.60
CA PHE A 177 7.52 -4.21 1.86
C PHE A 177 8.06 -2.99 2.59
N ASP A 178 9.36 -2.76 2.53
CA ASP A 178 9.98 -1.57 3.08
C ASP A 178 9.93 -0.42 2.05
N PHE A 179 8.73 0.12 1.81
CA PHE A 179 8.57 1.24 0.89
C PHE A 179 8.86 2.60 1.52
N PHE A 180 8.84 2.73 2.83
CA PHE A 180 8.76 4.04 3.49
C PHE A 180 9.73 4.24 4.64
N PHE A 181 10.87 3.62 4.70
CA PHE A 181 12.00 3.90 5.63
C PHE A 181 11.64 4.23 7.10
N SER A 182 10.37 4.28 7.44
CA SER A 182 9.90 4.68 8.78
C SER A 182 9.83 3.53 9.78
N ASN A 183 9.74 2.32 9.30
CA ASN A 183 9.77 1.11 10.11
C ASN A 183 10.44 -0.03 9.34
N PRO A 184 11.78 -0.15 9.40
CA PRO A 184 12.50 -1.21 8.71
C PRO A 184 11.91 -2.58 9.04
N LEU A 185 11.79 -3.47 8.06
CA LEU A 185 11.22 -4.82 8.23
C LEU A 185 11.86 -5.60 9.38
N ILE A 186 13.14 -5.35 9.68
CA ILE A 186 13.82 -5.93 10.84
C ILE A 186 13.08 -5.66 12.17
N ASN A 187 12.50 -4.48 12.34
CA ASN A 187 11.75 -4.14 13.56
C ASN A 187 10.40 -4.87 13.59
N GLU A 188 9.77 -5.02 12.45
CA GLU A 188 8.55 -5.81 12.33
C GLU A 188 8.81 -7.28 12.62
N VAL A 189 9.84 -7.88 12.02
CA VAL A 189 10.24 -9.27 12.31
C VAL A 189 10.51 -9.47 13.80
N LYS A 190 11.22 -8.54 14.45
CA LYS A 190 11.46 -8.59 15.91
C LYS A 190 10.15 -8.64 16.72
N SER A 191 9.14 -7.91 16.29
CA SER A 191 7.86 -7.80 17.02
C SER A 191 6.94 -9.00 16.80
N ILE A 192 6.95 -9.62 15.62
CA ILE A 192 5.94 -10.61 15.21
C ILE A 192 6.46 -12.06 15.17
N LYS A 193 7.79 -12.29 15.14
CA LYS A 193 8.35 -13.64 14.95
C LYS A 193 7.84 -14.68 15.96
N ALA A 194 7.50 -14.28 17.18
CA ALA A 194 6.98 -15.21 18.18
C ALA A 194 5.53 -15.64 17.93
N SER A 195 4.81 -14.97 17.04
CA SER A 195 3.38 -15.16 16.81
C SER A 195 3.01 -15.64 15.42
N LYS A 196 3.93 -15.59 14.46
CA LYS A 196 3.66 -15.91 13.05
C LYS A 196 4.74 -16.80 12.45
N ASN A 197 4.34 -17.65 11.51
CA ASN A 197 5.25 -18.26 10.56
C ASN A 197 5.63 -17.17 9.53
N LEU A 198 6.89 -17.09 9.14
CA LEU A 198 7.32 -16.04 8.23
C LEU A 198 8.49 -16.45 7.33
N ILE A 199 8.57 -15.78 6.19
CA ILE A 199 9.71 -15.76 5.30
C ILE A 199 10.12 -14.29 5.12
N TRP A 200 11.33 -13.96 5.50
CA TRP A 200 11.89 -12.61 5.34
C TRP A 200 13.08 -12.67 4.39
N ILE A 201 13.06 -11.86 3.35
CA ILE A 201 14.14 -11.79 2.35
C ILE A 201 14.69 -10.37 2.34
N ASP A 202 15.96 -10.27 2.66
CA ASP A 202 16.68 -9.01 2.80
C ASP A 202 18.17 -9.21 2.47
N GLN A 203 18.97 -8.16 2.60
CA GLN A 203 20.42 -8.29 2.57
C GLN A 203 20.86 -9.25 3.68
N CYS A 204 21.80 -10.13 3.36
CA CYS A 204 22.29 -11.11 4.34
C CYS A 204 22.87 -10.43 5.58
N GLU A 205 23.54 -9.28 5.41
CA GLU A 205 24.06 -8.47 6.52
C GLU A 205 22.94 -8.08 7.50
N THR A 206 21.80 -7.60 7.01
CA THR A 206 20.63 -7.22 7.84
C THR A 206 20.08 -8.43 8.61
N ILE A 207 20.00 -9.60 7.97
CA ILE A 207 19.50 -10.83 8.59
C ILE A 207 20.50 -11.33 9.65
N LEU A 208 21.80 -11.28 9.37
CA LEU A 208 22.86 -11.70 10.29
C LEU A 208 22.94 -10.75 11.51
N GLU A 209 22.79 -9.44 11.29
CA GLU A 209 22.66 -8.46 12.39
C GLU A 209 21.47 -8.80 13.30
N PHE A 210 20.30 -9.09 12.71
CA PHE A 210 19.13 -9.54 13.45
C PHE A 210 19.41 -10.79 14.30
N MET A 211 20.17 -11.72 13.75
CA MET A 211 20.58 -12.97 14.42
C MET A 211 21.75 -12.78 15.40
N LYS A 212 22.33 -11.58 15.48
CA LYS A 212 23.53 -11.26 16.29
C LYS A 212 24.75 -12.12 15.90
N VAL A 213 24.91 -12.35 14.61
CA VAL A 213 26.07 -13.05 14.03
C VAL A 213 26.98 -12.01 13.39
N ASP A 214 28.18 -11.86 13.93
CA ASP A 214 29.20 -10.98 13.37
C ASP A 214 29.88 -11.68 12.18
N LEU A 215 29.37 -11.43 10.99
CA LEU A 215 29.95 -11.86 9.73
C LEU A 215 30.10 -10.66 8.79
N VAL A 216 31.28 -10.40 8.31
CA VAL A 216 31.51 -9.38 7.29
C VAL A 216 31.44 -10.07 5.93
N LEU A 217 30.56 -9.57 5.07
CA LEU A 217 30.41 -10.06 3.69
C LEU A 217 31.12 -9.09 2.75
N ASP A 218 31.92 -9.62 1.85
CA ASP A 218 32.70 -8.82 0.89
C ASP A 218 31.84 -8.20 -0.21
N GLU A 219 30.65 -8.74 -0.43
CA GLU A 219 29.69 -8.27 -1.44
C GLU A 219 28.27 -8.23 -0.90
N ILE A 220 27.42 -7.40 -1.52
CA ILE A 220 25.98 -7.35 -1.20
C ILE A 220 25.33 -8.65 -1.63
N GLN A 221 24.97 -9.48 -0.66
CA GLN A 221 24.28 -10.75 -0.84
C GLN A 221 22.85 -10.65 -0.26
N TYR A 222 21.95 -11.44 -0.82
CA TYR A 222 20.58 -11.55 -0.31
C TYR A 222 20.35 -12.94 0.26
N CYS A 223 19.71 -12.97 1.43
CA CYS A 223 19.36 -14.17 2.15
C CYS A 223 17.85 -14.25 2.36
N SER A 224 17.34 -15.47 2.54
CA SER A 224 16.02 -15.69 3.12
C SER A 224 16.18 -16.18 4.56
N TYR A 225 15.38 -15.61 5.45
CA TYR A 225 15.19 -16.09 6.82
C TYR A 225 13.79 -16.67 6.93
N MET A 226 13.67 -17.97 7.10
CA MET A 226 12.40 -18.66 7.35
C MET A 226 12.28 -18.97 8.84
N PHE A 227 11.12 -18.75 9.42
CA PHE A 227 10.85 -19.01 10.83
C PHE A 227 9.51 -19.72 11.01
N ARG A 228 9.53 -20.80 11.77
CA ARG A 228 8.35 -21.58 12.14
C ARG A 228 7.99 -21.35 13.61
N LYS A 229 6.77 -20.80 13.84
CA LYS A 229 6.33 -20.43 15.19
C LYS A 229 6.10 -21.61 16.13
N SER A 230 5.74 -22.78 15.59
CA SER A 230 5.33 -23.95 16.39
C SER A 230 6.43 -24.52 17.28
N ASP A 231 7.68 -24.44 16.83
CA ASP A 231 8.85 -24.98 17.51
C ASP A 231 10.02 -23.99 17.62
N GLY A 232 9.85 -22.80 17.07
CA GLY A 232 10.90 -21.77 17.05
C GLY A 232 12.05 -22.07 16.10
N SER A 233 11.93 -23.07 15.23
CA SER A 233 12.96 -23.39 14.24
C SER A 233 13.09 -22.30 13.22
N TYR A 234 14.31 -22.12 12.70
CA TYR A 234 14.59 -21.17 11.62
C TYR A 234 15.61 -21.76 10.63
N LEU A 235 15.59 -21.22 9.41
CA LEU A 235 16.55 -21.56 8.36
C LEU A 235 16.95 -20.27 7.63
N ILE A 236 18.24 -20.15 7.33
CA ILE A 236 18.79 -19.05 6.52
C ILE A 236 19.41 -19.66 5.26
N ASN A 237 18.96 -19.19 4.10
CA ASN A 237 19.48 -19.61 2.80
C ASN A 237 20.15 -18.43 2.10
N ASP A 238 21.30 -18.67 1.50
CA ASP A 238 21.98 -17.74 0.59
C ASP A 238 21.32 -17.84 -0.80
N LEU A 239 20.55 -16.83 -1.17
CA LEU A 239 19.79 -16.82 -2.42
C LEU A 239 20.65 -16.66 -3.69
N GLN A 240 21.94 -16.43 -3.56
CA GLN A 240 22.87 -16.47 -4.69
C GLN A 240 23.29 -17.89 -5.05
N LYS A 241 23.27 -18.79 -4.07
CA LYS A 241 23.68 -20.18 -4.22
C LYS A 241 22.52 -21.14 -4.31
N GLU A 242 21.40 -20.78 -3.67
CA GLU A 242 20.24 -21.65 -3.55
C GLU A 242 19.00 -20.94 -4.06
N ILE A 243 18.18 -21.64 -4.81
CA ILE A 243 16.85 -21.17 -5.22
C ILE A 243 15.89 -21.44 -4.06
N LEU A 244 15.22 -20.40 -3.59
CA LEU A 244 14.11 -20.57 -2.67
C LEU A 244 12.86 -20.94 -3.48
N ASP A 245 12.63 -22.22 -3.66
CA ASP A 245 11.49 -22.77 -4.37
C ASP A 245 10.44 -23.32 -3.39
N HIS A 246 9.34 -23.79 -3.94
CA HIS A 246 8.26 -24.41 -3.18
C HIS A 246 8.76 -25.63 -2.39
N ASN A 247 9.67 -26.44 -2.94
CA ASN A 247 10.21 -27.61 -2.27
C ASN A 247 11.02 -27.22 -1.02
N ALA A 248 11.86 -26.17 -1.11
CA ALA A 248 12.63 -25.67 0.05
C ALA A 248 11.71 -25.17 1.16
N ILE A 249 10.61 -24.51 0.80
CA ILE A 249 9.60 -24.02 1.74
C ILE A 249 8.84 -25.21 2.35
N ASP A 250 8.39 -26.16 1.55
CA ASP A 250 7.69 -27.36 2.02
C ASP A 250 8.55 -28.21 2.94
N VAL A 251 9.80 -28.44 2.58
CA VAL A 251 10.74 -29.19 3.44
C VAL A 251 10.90 -28.51 4.80
N PHE A 252 11.00 -27.18 4.82
CA PHE A 252 11.16 -26.46 6.08
C PHE A 252 9.88 -26.43 6.92
N PHE A 253 8.73 -26.07 6.32
CA PHE A 253 7.49 -25.86 7.08
C PHE A 253 6.73 -27.16 7.37
N TYR A 254 6.75 -28.12 6.45
CA TYR A 254 5.96 -29.36 6.61
C TYR A 254 6.79 -30.57 7.09
N ASN A 255 8.11 -30.44 7.24
CA ASN A 255 8.99 -31.57 7.60
C ASN A 255 8.81 -32.80 6.65
N ARG A 256 8.69 -32.55 5.35
CA ARG A 256 8.54 -33.61 4.34
C ARG A 256 9.82 -33.84 3.55
#